data_a2717191ef3d1d66fb90648890eda23e
#
_entry.id   a2717191ef3d1d66fb90648890eda23e
#
_cell.length_a   1.000
_cell.length_b   1.000
_cell.length_c   1.000
_cell.angle_alpha   90.00
_cell.angle_beta   90.00
_cell.angle_gamma   90.00
#
_symmetry.space_group_name_H-M   'P 1'
#
loop_
_entity.id
_entity.type
_entity.pdbx_description
1 polymer ?
#
loop_
_entity_poly.entity_id
_entity_poly.type
_entity_poly.pdbx_seq_one_letter_code
_entity_poly.pdbx_strand_id
1 'polypeptide(L)'
;DFEIKAESNDEIGQLCQDFEEMRLRLKAQAEEKVAFDRENKELISNISHDLKTPITAIKGYVEGIMDGVADTPEKMDRYIRTIYNKANEMNLLINELTLYSKIDTNRIPYNFTTISAKGYFADCAEDLSVELESKGAEFTYRNFMEEDSKVIVDPEQLRRVINNIVSNSIKYTDKPKVKITMDVKDVGDFIQVELGDNGKGIAAKDLPNIFDRFYRTDASRNSS
;
A
#
# COMPACT_ATOMS: atom_id res chain seq x y z
N ASP A 1 33.07 4.03 -20.01
CA ASP A 1 32.34 3.13 -20.92
C ASP A 1 33.32 2.59 -21.97
N PHE A 2 33.65 1.33 -21.83
CA PHE A 2 34.48 0.60 -22.78
C PHE A 2 33.61 -0.47 -23.45
N GLU A 3 33.55 -0.48 -24.79
CA GLU A 3 32.77 -1.45 -25.56
C GLU A 3 33.75 -2.42 -26.22
N ILE A 4 33.55 -3.71 -26.07
CA ILE A 4 34.34 -4.74 -26.70
C ILE A 4 33.65 -5.14 -28.00
N LYS A 5 34.29 -4.82 -29.16
CA LYS A 5 33.78 -5.19 -30.48
C LYS A 5 34.39 -6.50 -30.93
N ALA A 6 33.57 -7.46 -31.28
CA ALA A 6 34.00 -8.69 -31.93
C ALA A 6 34.29 -8.37 -33.41
N GLU A 7 35.54 -8.51 -33.85
CA GLU A 7 35.96 -8.26 -35.25
C GLU A 7 36.03 -9.55 -36.07
N SER A 8 35.83 -10.72 -35.45
CA SER A 8 35.87 -12.03 -36.11
C SER A 8 34.75 -12.96 -35.69
N ASN A 9 34.44 -13.96 -36.52
CA ASN A 9 33.44 -15.00 -36.26
C ASN A 9 34.07 -16.34 -35.78
N ASP A 10 35.28 -16.28 -35.24
CA ASP A 10 36.00 -17.42 -34.67
C ASP A 10 35.77 -17.53 -33.13
N GLU A 11 36.47 -18.45 -32.47
CA GLU A 11 36.40 -18.67 -31.05
C GLU A 11 36.71 -17.39 -30.23
N ILE A 12 37.58 -16.51 -30.78
CA ILE A 12 37.95 -15.24 -30.15
C ILE A 12 36.79 -14.25 -30.27
N GLY A 13 36.11 -14.22 -31.41
CA GLY A 13 34.93 -13.40 -31.62
C GLY A 13 33.79 -13.82 -30.65
N GLN A 14 33.57 -15.12 -30.47
CA GLN A 14 32.59 -15.63 -29.53
C GLN A 14 32.95 -15.23 -28.06
N LEU A 15 34.21 -15.35 -27.68
CA LEU A 15 34.67 -14.93 -26.36
C LEU A 15 34.46 -13.44 -26.12
N CYS A 16 34.71 -12.60 -27.13
CA CYS A 16 34.45 -11.17 -27.04
C CYS A 16 32.96 -10.87 -26.86
N GLN A 17 32.06 -11.59 -27.54
CA GLN A 17 30.61 -11.46 -27.35
C GLN A 17 30.16 -11.87 -25.94
N ASP A 18 30.64 -13.00 -25.47
CA ASP A 18 30.31 -13.52 -24.13
C ASP A 18 30.78 -12.54 -23.03
N PHE A 19 31.97 -11.94 -23.25
CA PHE A 19 32.51 -10.96 -22.31
C PHE A 19 31.72 -9.64 -22.32
N GLU A 20 31.26 -9.19 -23.49
CA GLU A 20 30.44 -8.00 -23.62
C GLU A 20 29.06 -8.22 -23.00
N GLU A 21 28.46 -9.41 -23.21
CA GLU A 21 27.20 -9.77 -22.53
C GLU A 21 27.35 -9.76 -21.02
N MET A 22 28.43 -10.37 -20.50
CA MET A 22 28.71 -10.36 -19.06
C MET A 22 28.91 -8.93 -18.54
N ARG A 23 29.64 -8.09 -19.26
CA ARG A 23 29.85 -6.67 -18.93
C ARG A 23 28.53 -5.90 -18.85
N LEU A 24 27.65 -6.10 -19.83
CA LEU A 24 26.32 -5.46 -19.88
C LEU A 24 25.44 -5.91 -18.70
N ARG A 25 25.46 -7.21 -18.38
CA ARG A 25 24.74 -7.77 -17.21
C ARG A 25 25.27 -7.18 -15.90
N LEU A 26 26.59 -7.10 -15.73
CA LEU A 26 27.18 -6.50 -14.54
C LEU A 26 26.86 -5.01 -14.40
N LYS A 27 26.87 -4.28 -15.54
CA LYS A 27 26.47 -2.87 -15.55
C LYS A 27 25.01 -2.70 -15.14
N ALA A 28 24.10 -3.48 -15.72
CA ALA A 28 22.68 -3.44 -15.37
C ALA A 28 22.44 -3.77 -13.89
N GLN A 29 23.12 -4.79 -13.34
CA GLN A 29 23.05 -5.13 -11.93
C GLN A 29 23.60 -4.02 -11.02
N ALA A 30 24.68 -3.36 -11.42
CA ALA A 30 25.22 -2.24 -10.66
C ALA A 30 24.28 -1.03 -10.65
N GLU A 31 23.66 -0.70 -11.80
CA GLU A 31 22.68 0.36 -11.92
C GLU A 31 21.42 0.06 -11.09
N GLU A 32 20.92 -1.18 -11.15
CA GLU A 32 19.80 -1.65 -10.33
C GLU A 32 20.11 -1.53 -8.83
N LYS A 33 21.32 -1.95 -8.41
CA LYS A 33 21.73 -1.81 -7.03
C LYS A 33 21.79 -0.36 -6.55
N VAL A 34 22.32 0.54 -7.39
CA VAL A 34 22.37 1.97 -7.06
C VAL A 34 20.96 2.56 -6.94
N ALA A 35 20.06 2.19 -7.86
CA ALA A 35 18.65 2.60 -7.79
C ALA A 35 17.99 2.10 -6.50
N PHE A 36 18.17 0.82 -6.16
CA PHE A 36 17.66 0.21 -4.94
C PHE A 36 18.20 0.90 -3.66
N ASP A 37 19.52 1.19 -3.60
CA ASP A 37 20.12 1.89 -2.46
C ASP A 37 19.56 3.31 -2.30
N ARG A 38 19.26 3.98 -3.41
CA ARG A 38 18.63 5.30 -3.41
C ARG A 38 17.20 5.23 -2.88
N GLU A 39 16.39 4.30 -3.40
CA GLU A 39 15.02 4.08 -2.96
C GLU A 39 14.96 3.78 -1.45
N ASN A 40 15.87 2.94 -0.94
CA ASN A 40 15.94 2.62 0.47
C ASN A 40 16.28 3.86 1.33
N LYS A 41 17.17 4.72 0.87
CA LYS A 41 17.50 5.96 1.61
C LYS A 41 16.31 6.93 1.64
N GLU A 42 15.62 7.08 0.51
CA GLU A 42 14.41 7.91 0.42
C GLU A 42 13.29 7.36 1.32
N LEU A 43 13.11 6.04 1.36
CA LEU A 43 12.20 5.36 2.26
C LEU A 43 12.47 5.67 3.72
N ILE A 44 13.72 5.43 4.19
CA ILE A 44 14.11 5.67 5.58
C ILE A 44 13.89 7.14 5.95
N SER A 45 14.19 8.06 5.04
CA SER A 45 13.96 9.49 5.25
C SER A 45 12.48 9.81 5.41
N ASN A 46 11.63 9.29 4.53
CA ASN A 46 10.19 9.52 4.55
C ASN A 46 9.55 8.92 5.81
N ILE A 47 9.90 7.70 6.18
CA ILE A 47 9.41 7.05 7.41
C ILE A 47 9.84 7.84 8.65
N SER A 48 11.10 8.30 8.68
CA SER A 48 11.61 9.09 9.81
C SER A 48 10.82 10.38 9.98
N HIS A 49 10.47 11.04 8.88
CA HIS A 49 9.62 12.23 8.88
C HIS A 49 8.20 11.91 9.34
N ASP A 50 7.59 10.85 8.78
CA ASP A 50 6.21 10.48 9.08
C ASP A 50 6.02 9.95 10.51
N LEU A 51 7.06 9.37 11.13
CA LEU A 51 7.07 9.02 12.54
C LEU A 51 7.33 10.23 13.46
N LYS A 52 8.16 11.18 13.03
CA LYS A 52 8.48 12.36 13.85
C LYS A 52 7.26 13.25 14.10
N THR A 53 6.36 13.38 13.11
CA THR A 53 5.15 14.21 13.21
C THR A 53 4.23 13.77 14.35
N PRO A 54 3.74 12.50 14.41
CA PRO A 54 2.88 12.05 15.49
C PRO A 54 3.60 12.04 16.86
N ILE A 55 4.90 11.73 16.91
CA ILE A 55 5.71 11.79 18.15
C ILE A 55 5.73 13.20 18.70
N THR A 56 5.97 14.20 17.86
CA THR A 56 6.00 15.62 18.27
C THR A 56 4.63 16.06 18.77
N ALA A 57 3.56 15.65 18.11
CA ALA A 57 2.19 15.93 18.55
C ALA A 57 1.88 15.28 19.92
N ILE A 58 2.20 13.98 20.09
CA ILE A 58 2.02 13.29 21.38
C ILE A 58 2.77 14.03 22.48
N LYS A 59 4.05 14.36 22.23
CA LYS A 59 4.87 15.10 23.20
C LYS A 59 4.24 16.43 23.58
N GLY A 60 3.79 17.23 22.63
CA GLY A 60 3.15 18.53 22.90
C GLY A 60 1.84 18.41 23.69
N TYR A 61 1.02 17.39 23.42
CA TYR A 61 -0.20 17.17 24.20
C TYR A 61 0.12 16.68 25.63
N VAL A 62 1.13 15.83 25.82
CA VAL A 62 1.58 15.40 27.15
C VAL A 62 2.14 16.59 27.93
N GLU A 63 3.01 17.41 27.33
CA GLU A 63 3.52 18.64 27.95
C GLU A 63 2.37 19.58 28.34
N GLY A 64 1.38 19.79 27.46
CA GLY A 64 0.20 20.59 27.77
C GLY A 64 -0.66 20.04 28.92
N ILE A 65 -0.69 18.73 29.12
CA ILE A 65 -1.31 18.11 30.33
C ILE A 65 -0.46 18.40 31.57
N MET A 66 0.86 18.20 31.49
CA MET A 66 1.78 18.42 32.60
C MET A 66 1.82 19.89 33.06
N ASP A 67 1.74 20.83 32.14
CA ASP A 67 1.75 22.27 32.37
C ASP A 67 0.37 22.83 32.81
N GLY A 68 -0.64 21.94 32.92
CA GLY A 68 -1.99 22.35 33.35
C GLY A 68 -2.79 23.12 32.30
N VAL A 69 -2.36 23.10 31.03
CA VAL A 69 -3.10 23.71 29.90
C VAL A 69 -4.44 23.00 29.67
N ALA A 70 -4.47 21.69 29.94
CA ALA A 70 -5.68 20.88 29.92
C ALA A 70 -6.44 21.05 31.26
N ASP A 71 -6.94 22.25 31.50
CA ASP A 71 -7.52 22.71 32.77
C ASP A 71 -8.99 22.28 33.00
N THR A 72 -9.64 21.67 32.02
CA THR A 72 -11.01 21.16 32.13
C THR A 72 -11.08 19.67 31.76
N PRO A 73 -12.08 18.93 32.28
CA PRO A 73 -12.29 17.52 31.93
C PRO A 73 -12.44 17.31 30.42
N GLU A 74 -13.10 18.22 29.72
CA GLU A 74 -13.32 18.14 28.27
C GLU A 74 -12.01 18.35 27.47
N LYS A 75 -11.16 19.27 27.93
CA LYS A 75 -9.83 19.47 27.32
C LYS A 75 -8.94 18.27 27.60
N MET A 76 -8.97 17.73 28.81
CA MET A 76 -8.20 16.55 29.20
C MET A 76 -8.60 15.35 28.33
N ASP A 77 -9.91 15.05 28.20
CA ASP A 77 -10.41 13.96 27.36
C ASP A 77 -9.98 14.14 25.91
N ARG A 78 -10.09 15.37 25.35
CA ARG A 78 -9.64 15.68 24.00
C ARG A 78 -8.13 15.43 23.81
N TYR A 79 -7.29 15.83 24.77
CA TYR A 79 -5.84 15.63 24.70
C TYR A 79 -5.49 14.14 24.73
N ILE A 80 -6.10 13.39 25.65
CA ILE A 80 -5.91 11.94 25.76
C ILE A 80 -6.36 11.22 24.48
N ARG A 81 -7.51 11.56 23.92
CA ARG A 81 -7.98 10.99 22.64
C ARG A 81 -7.04 11.30 21.48
N THR A 82 -6.49 12.51 21.45
CA THR A 82 -5.53 12.88 20.41
C THR A 82 -4.23 12.08 20.54
N ILE A 83 -3.71 11.92 21.76
CA ILE A 83 -2.53 11.08 22.02
C ILE A 83 -2.80 9.64 21.58
N TYR A 84 -3.95 9.07 21.96
CA TYR A 84 -4.34 7.72 21.57
C TYR A 84 -4.41 7.53 20.05
N ASN A 85 -5.06 8.47 19.36
CA ASN A 85 -5.18 8.42 17.90
C ASN A 85 -3.80 8.52 17.21
N LYS A 86 -2.91 9.41 17.70
CA LYS A 86 -1.55 9.53 17.17
C LYS A 86 -0.68 8.30 17.42
N ALA A 87 -0.86 7.63 18.55
CA ALA A 87 -0.21 6.35 18.84
C ALA A 87 -0.71 5.24 17.89
N ASN A 88 -2.00 5.20 17.58
CA ASN A 88 -2.55 4.25 16.60
C ASN A 88 -2.04 4.53 15.18
N GLU A 89 -1.95 5.80 14.77
CA GLU A 89 -1.33 6.18 13.48
C GLU A 89 0.11 5.65 13.39
N MET A 90 0.90 5.78 14.46
CA MET A 90 2.27 5.24 14.50
C MET A 90 2.30 3.72 14.38
N ASN A 91 1.40 3.01 15.05
CA ASN A 91 1.32 1.55 14.94
C ASN A 91 1.01 1.11 13.49
N LEU A 92 0.15 1.82 12.78
CA LEU A 92 -0.11 1.54 11.36
C LEU A 92 1.16 1.72 10.51
N LEU A 93 1.90 2.82 10.69
CA LEU A 93 3.15 3.06 9.96
C LEU A 93 4.21 1.98 10.24
N ILE A 94 4.34 1.55 11.51
CA ILE A 94 5.27 0.47 11.90
C ILE A 94 4.87 -0.86 11.26
N ASN A 95 3.57 -1.17 11.20
CA ASN A 95 3.08 -2.37 10.55
C ASN A 95 3.33 -2.36 9.04
N GLU A 96 3.13 -1.21 8.38
CA GLU A 96 3.46 -1.02 6.97
C GLU A 96 4.96 -1.23 6.70
N LEU A 97 5.83 -0.65 7.54
CA LEU A 97 7.28 -0.84 7.44
C LEU A 97 7.70 -2.31 7.67
N THR A 98 7.10 -2.96 8.65
CA THR A 98 7.36 -4.38 8.94
C THR A 98 6.96 -5.26 7.77
N LEU A 99 5.82 -4.99 7.15
CA LEU A 99 5.41 -5.68 5.93
C LEU A 99 6.40 -5.44 4.80
N TYR A 100 6.79 -4.18 4.58
CA TYR A 100 7.78 -3.83 3.56
C TYR A 100 9.05 -4.66 3.71
N SER A 101 9.61 -4.70 4.92
CA SER A 101 10.81 -5.50 5.23
C SER A 101 10.62 -7.00 4.92
N LYS A 102 9.41 -7.54 5.13
CA LYS A 102 9.10 -8.95 4.83
C LYS A 102 8.95 -9.19 3.32
N ILE A 103 8.36 -8.26 2.58
CA ILE A 103 8.22 -8.34 1.11
C ILE A 103 9.60 -8.31 0.46
N ASP A 104 10.44 -7.35 0.86
CA ASP A 104 11.76 -7.11 0.28
C ASP A 104 12.70 -8.32 0.49
N THR A 105 12.56 -9.01 1.61
CA THR A 105 13.33 -10.23 1.92
C THR A 105 12.69 -11.51 1.37
N ASN A 106 11.60 -11.42 0.59
CA ASN A 106 10.80 -12.57 0.11
C ASN A 106 10.40 -13.54 1.26
N ARG A 107 10.15 -12.99 2.46
CA ARG A 107 9.86 -13.73 3.69
C ARG A 107 8.40 -13.71 4.10
N ILE A 108 7.50 -13.28 3.21
CA ILE A 108 6.06 -13.43 3.49
C ILE A 108 5.76 -14.93 3.35
N PRO A 109 5.39 -15.60 4.42
CA PRO A 109 4.92 -16.97 4.32
C PRO A 109 3.50 -16.94 3.74
N TYR A 110 3.38 -16.86 2.40
CA TYR A 110 2.06 -16.96 1.78
C TYR A 110 1.42 -18.30 2.09
N ASN A 111 0.19 -18.28 2.54
CA ASN A 111 -0.63 -19.45 2.81
C ASN A 111 -1.72 -19.59 1.74
N PHE A 112 -1.33 -20.08 0.56
CA PHE A 112 -2.27 -20.30 -0.52
C PHE A 112 -3.20 -21.48 -0.21
N THR A 113 -4.50 -21.21 -0.19
CA THR A 113 -5.56 -22.18 0.03
C THR A 113 -6.62 -22.09 -1.05
N THR A 114 -7.29 -23.21 -1.30
CA THR A 114 -8.45 -23.22 -2.21
C THR A 114 -9.70 -22.83 -1.44
N ILE A 115 -10.31 -21.73 -1.83
CA ILE A 115 -11.50 -21.20 -1.18
C ILE A 115 -12.67 -21.05 -2.17
N SER A 116 -13.89 -20.99 -1.63
CA SER A 116 -15.08 -20.55 -2.36
C SER A 116 -14.98 -19.05 -2.62
N ALA A 117 -14.93 -18.63 -3.88
CA ALA A 117 -14.89 -17.22 -4.21
C ALA A 117 -16.16 -16.50 -3.76
N LYS A 118 -17.33 -17.11 -4.01
CA LYS A 118 -18.61 -16.53 -3.65
C LYS A 118 -18.76 -16.33 -2.15
N GLY A 119 -18.38 -17.34 -1.34
CA GLY A 119 -18.41 -17.27 0.12
C GLY A 119 -17.43 -16.22 0.65
N TYR A 120 -16.17 -16.28 0.22
CA TYR A 120 -15.13 -15.38 0.68
C TYR A 120 -15.45 -13.89 0.44
N PHE A 121 -15.92 -13.53 -0.77
CA PHE A 121 -16.26 -12.14 -1.06
C PHE A 121 -17.54 -11.68 -0.39
N ALA A 122 -18.49 -12.59 -0.10
CA ALA A 122 -19.66 -12.26 0.71
C ALA A 122 -19.25 -11.92 2.17
N ASP A 123 -18.38 -12.74 2.79
CA ASP A 123 -17.86 -12.49 4.14
C ASP A 123 -17.07 -11.17 4.19
N CYS A 124 -16.23 -10.91 3.18
CA CYS A 124 -15.51 -9.64 3.08
C CYS A 124 -16.47 -8.44 2.98
N ALA A 125 -17.55 -8.59 2.21
CA ALA A 125 -18.54 -7.52 2.03
C ALA A 125 -19.33 -7.26 3.30
N GLU A 126 -19.67 -8.28 4.09
CA GLU A 126 -20.35 -8.15 5.37
C GLU A 126 -19.48 -7.35 6.36
N ASP A 127 -18.21 -7.73 6.53
CA ASP A 127 -17.27 -7.03 7.40
C ASP A 127 -17.10 -5.55 6.98
N LEU A 128 -16.92 -5.30 5.67
CA LEU A 128 -16.80 -3.96 5.12
C LEU A 128 -18.06 -3.12 5.31
N SER A 129 -19.25 -3.73 5.19
CA SER A 129 -20.52 -3.04 5.38
C SER A 129 -20.63 -2.47 6.79
N VAL A 130 -20.32 -3.28 7.80
CA VAL A 130 -20.33 -2.85 9.23
C VAL A 130 -19.31 -1.73 9.48
N GLU A 131 -18.09 -1.90 8.98
CA GLU A 131 -17.05 -0.90 9.16
C GLU A 131 -17.39 0.44 8.49
N LEU A 132 -17.85 0.41 7.23
CA LEU A 132 -18.17 1.59 6.45
C LEU A 132 -19.39 2.34 6.97
N GLU A 133 -20.42 1.61 7.42
CA GLU A 133 -21.58 2.20 8.06
C GLU A 133 -21.21 2.97 9.32
N SER A 134 -20.32 2.40 10.15
CA SER A 134 -19.79 3.10 11.35
C SER A 134 -19.07 4.40 11.04
N LYS A 135 -18.53 4.53 9.84
CA LYS A 135 -17.84 5.72 9.30
C LYS A 135 -18.77 6.64 8.49
N GLY A 136 -20.06 6.33 8.40
CA GLY A 136 -21.05 7.10 7.65
C GLY A 136 -20.91 7.00 6.12
N ALA A 137 -20.20 5.99 5.62
CA ALA A 137 -20.07 5.71 4.20
C ALA A 137 -21.17 4.75 3.72
N GLU A 138 -21.58 4.90 2.46
CA GLU A 138 -22.53 4.00 1.78
C GLU A 138 -21.75 2.91 1.06
N PHE A 139 -22.06 1.64 1.35
CA PHE A 139 -21.44 0.50 0.71
C PHE A 139 -22.45 -0.31 -0.08
N THR A 140 -22.06 -0.76 -1.27
CA THR A 140 -22.87 -1.60 -2.13
C THR A 140 -22.06 -2.78 -2.62
N TYR A 141 -22.46 -3.99 -2.29
CA TYR A 141 -21.90 -5.24 -2.79
C TYR A 141 -22.82 -5.86 -3.86
N ARG A 142 -22.23 -6.25 -4.97
CA ARG A 142 -22.93 -6.96 -6.06
C ARG A 142 -22.09 -8.15 -6.50
N ASN A 143 -22.71 -9.31 -6.48
CA ASN A 143 -22.09 -10.54 -6.97
C ASN A 143 -22.80 -11.00 -8.24
N PHE A 144 -22.05 -11.03 -9.34
CA PHE A 144 -22.54 -11.42 -10.67
C PHE A 144 -22.12 -12.86 -11.06
N MET A 145 -21.54 -13.61 -10.13
CA MET A 145 -21.21 -15.02 -10.38
C MET A 145 -22.48 -15.87 -10.36
N GLU A 146 -22.73 -16.63 -11.40
CA GLU A 146 -23.85 -17.56 -11.48
C GLU A 146 -23.62 -18.74 -10.55
N GLU A 147 -22.46 -19.39 -10.65
CA GLU A 147 -22.03 -20.51 -9.81
C GLU A 147 -20.88 -20.11 -8.88
N ASP A 148 -20.61 -20.93 -7.85
CA ASP A 148 -19.50 -20.74 -6.96
C ASP A 148 -18.23 -21.34 -7.57
N SER A 149 -17.26 -20.47 -7.88
CA SER A 149 -15.96 -20.85 -8.40
C SER A 149 -14.96 -20.97 -7.27
N LYS A 150 -14.08 -21.97 -7.36
CA LYS A 150 -12.96 -22.14 -6.43
C LYS A 150 -11.73 -21.41 -6.94
N VAL A 151 -11.10 -20.64 -6.07
CA VAL A 151 -9.88 -19.89 -6.37
C VAL A 151 -8.76 -20.27 -5.38
N ILE A 152 -7.52 -20.23 -5.86
CA ILE A 152 -6.32 -20.46 -5.03
C ILE A 152 -5.74 -19.09 -4.69
N VAL A 153 -5.87 -18.69 -3.44
CA VAL A 153 -5.40 -17.40 -2.92
C VAL A 153 -4.90 -17.56 -1.49
N ASP A 154 -4.18 -16.56 -1.00
CA ASP A 154 -3.99 -16.33 0.43
C ASP A 154 -5.11 -15.40 0.92
N PRO A 155 -6.08 -15.90 1.72
CA PRO A 155 -7.26 -15.12 2.12
C PRO A 155 -6.91 -13.87 2.93
N GLU A 156 -5.88 -13.95 3.78
CA GLU A 156 -5.45 -12.83 4.63
C GLU A 156 -4.81 -11.72 3.79
N GLN A 157 -3.93 -12.09 2.85
CA GLN A 157 -3.30 -11.10 1.99
C GLN A 157 -4.30 -10.47 1.02
N LEU A 158 -5.25 -11.24 0.48
CA LEU A 158 -6.30 -10.71 -0.39
C LEU A 158 -7.22 -9.74 0.38
N ARG A 159 -7.63 -10.09 1.62
CA ARG A 159 -8.40 -9.18 2.49
C ARG A 159 -7.64 -7.89 2.75
N ARG A 160 -6.34 -7.98 2.95
CA ARG A 160 -5.47 -6.81 3.14
C ARG A 160 -5.45 -5.90 1.91
N VAL A 161 -5.40 -6.45 0.70
CA VAL A 161 -5.49 -5.66 -0.54
C VAL A 161 -6.81 -4.91 -0.60
N ILE A 162 -7.93 -5.59 -0.35
CA ILE A 162 -9.26 -4.99 -0.35
C ILE A 162 -9.34 -3.84 0.68
N ASN A 163 -8.91 -4.10 1.91
CA ASN A 163 -8.94 -3.10 2.98
C ASN A 163 -8.06 -1.87 2.67
N ASN A 164 -6.90 -2.07 2.06
CA ASN A 164 -6.02 -0.96 1.66
C ASN A 164 -6.69 -0.07 0.61
N ILE A 165 -7.33 -0.65 -0.40
CA ILE A 165 -8.05 0.11 -1.43
C ILE A 165 -9.21 0.88 -0.80
N VAL A 166 -10.04 0.22 0.01
CA VAL A 166 -11.19 0.83 0.68
C VAL A 166 -10.76 1.94 1.64
N SER A 167 -9.69 1.74 2.41
CA SER A 167 -9.13 2.75 3.29
C SER A 167 -8.64 3.99 2.51
N ASN A 168 -8.00 3.78 1.37
CA ASN A 168 -7.59 4.88 0.49
C ASN A 168 -8.81 5.63 -0.07
N SER A 169 -9.85 4.94 -0.48
CA SER A 169 -11.10 5.55 -0.97
C SER A 169 -11.75 6.46 0.08
N ILE A 170 -11.73 6.05 1.35
CA ILE A 170 -12.24 6.88 2.46
C ILE A 170 -11.32 8.09 2.71
N LYS A 171 -10.01 7.84 2.78
CA LYS A 171 -9.02 8.87 3.13
C LYS A 171 -8.93 10.00 2.12
N TYR A 172 -9.08 9.68 0.83
CA TYR A 172 -8.86 10.65 -0.25
C TYR A 172 -10.15 11.13 -0.92
N THR A 173 -11.30 10.83 -0.34
CA THR A 173 -12.57 11.39 -0.83
C THR A 173 -12.68 12.88 -0.51
N ASP A 174 -13.27 13.62 -1.44
CA ASP A 174 -13.65 15.05 -1.29
C ASP A 174 -15.17 15.22 -1.14
N LYS A 175 -15.92 14.11 -1.06
CA LYS A 175 -17.39 14.14 -1.03
C LYS A 175 -17.91 14.09 0.40
N PRO A 176 -19.02 14.79 0.67
CA PRO A 176 -19.66 14.78 1.99
C PRO A 176 -20.23 13.40 2.35
N LYS A 177 -20.54 12.59 1.36
CA LYS A 177 -20.99 11.20 1.52
C LYS A 177 -20.15 10.29 0.64
N VAL A 178 -19.34 9.46 1.28
CA VAL A 178 -18.53 8.45 0.61
C VAL A 178 -19.42 7.33 0.13
N LYS A 179 -19.26 6.93 -1.13
CA LYS A 179 -19.92 5.76 -1.71
C LYS A 179 -18.86 4.81 -2.24
N ILE A 180 -18.94 3.56 -1.80
CA ILE A 180 -18.02 2.51 -2.22
C ILE A 180 -18.83 1.36 -2.79
N THR A 181 -18.39 0.84 -3.92
CA THR A 181 -19.00 -0.35 -4.56
C THR A 181 -17.96 -1.45 -4.67
N MET A 182 -18.41 -2.68 -4.48
CA MET A 182 -17.62 -3.89 -4.69
C MET A 182 -18.39 -4.84 -5.58
N ASP A 183 -17.91 -5.03 -6.81
CA ASP A 183 -18.51 -5.91 -7.80
C ASP A 183 -17.61 -7.12 -8.02
N VAL A 184 -18.18 -8.32 -7.97
CA VAL A 184 -17.47 -9.58 -8.19
C VAL A 184 -18.09 -10.29 -9.38
N LYS A 185 -17.24 -10.67 -10.36
CA LYS A 185 -17.67 -11.27 -11.63
C LYS A 185 -16.79 -12.46 -11.97
N ASP A 186 -17.39 -13.47 -12.56
CA ASP A 186 -16.67 -14.54 -13.24
C ASP A 186 -16.38 -14.08 -14.68
N VAL A 187 -15.13 -14.11 -15.09
CA VAL A 187 -14.69 -13.72 -16.44
C VAL A 187 -13.89 -14.87 -17.11
N GLY A 188 -14.36 -16.08 -16.95
CA GLY A 188 -13.76 -17.30 -17.50
C GLY A 188 -12.71 -17.89 -16.57
N ASP A 189 -11.44 -17.80 -16.91
CA ASP A 189 -10.37 -18.37 -16.08
C ASP A 189 -10.04 -17.54 -14.82
N PHE A 190 -10.70 -16.39 -14.62
CA PHE A 190 -10.43 -15.44 -13.55
C PHE A 190 -11.70 -14.95 -12.86
N ILE A 191 -11.56 -14.64 -11.57
CA ILE A 191 -12.55 -13.84 -10.84
C ILE A 191 -12.09 -12.38 -10.83
N GLN A 192 -12.92 -11.52 -11.41
CA GLN A 192 -12.69 -10.08 -11.43
C GLN A 192 -13.37 -9.43 -10.23
N VAL A 193 -12.63 -8.65 -9.46
CA VAL A 193 -13.13 -7.84 -8.35
C VAL A 193 -12.93 -6.37 -8.69
N GLU A 194 -14.02 -5.62 -8.79
CA GLU A 194 -14.01 -4.19 -9.05
C GLU A 194 -14.37 -3.44 -7.76
N LEU A 195 -13.47 -2.59 -7.29
CA LEU A 195 -13.72 -1.67 -6.18
C LEU A 195 -13.83 -0.26 -6.74
N GLY A 196 -14.99 0.36 -6.58
CA GLY A 196 -15.26 1.71 -7.07
C GLY A 196 -15.58 2.67 -5.94
N ASP A 197 -15.16 3.93 -6.07
CA ASP A 197 -15.52 5.01 -5.17
C ASP A 197 -16.02 6.24 -5.94
N ASN A 198 -16.64 7.17 -5.22
CA ASN A 198 -17.13 8.44 -5.77
C ASN A 198 -16.18 9.62 -5.47
N GLY A 199 -14.93 9.36 -5.12
CA GLY A 199 -13.92 10.36 -4.79
C GLY A 199 -13.43 11.15 -6.00
N LYS A 200 -12.35 11.92 -5.79
CA LYS A 200 -11.75 12.77 -6.84
C LYS A 200 -11.01 12.01 -7.95
N GLY A 201 -10.81 10.70 -7.76
CA GLY A 201 -10.02 9.89 -8.68
C GLY A 201 -8.51 10.19 -8.61
N ILE A 202 -7.77 9.55 -9.53
CA ILE A 202 -6.31 9.67 -9.65
C ILE A 202 -6.01 10.37 -10.97
N ALA A 203 -5.16 11.40 -10.93
CA ALA A 203 -4.79 12.13 -12.15
C ALA A 203 -4.02 11.20 -13.12
N ALA A 204 -4.26 11.35 -14.42
CA ALA A 204 -3.68 10.49 -15.45
C ALA A 204 -2.13 10.44 -15.40
N LYS A 205 -1.48 11.53 -15.00
CA LYS A 205 -0.02 11.61 -14.83
C LYS A 205 0.51 10.73 -13.69
N ASP A 206 -0.32 10.44 -12.70
CA ASP A 206 0.05 9.69 -11.49
C ASP A 206 -0.24 8.18 -11.65
N LEU A 207 -1.19 7.82 -12.54
CA LEU A 207 -1.60 6.42 -12.76
C LEU A 207 -0.46 5.43 -13.02
N PRO A 208 0.59 5.75 -13.83
CA PRO A 208 1.68 4.82 -14.06
C PRO A 208 2.47 4.48 -12.79
N ASN A 209 2.46 5.36 -11.80
CA ASN A 209 3.33 5.27 -10.62
C ASN A 209 2.58 4.86 -9.33
N ILE A 210 1.24 4.67 -9.38
CA ILE A 210 0.47 4.36 -8.15
C ILE A 210 0.82 3.01 -7.50
N PHE A 211 1.45 2.12 -8.25
CA PHE A 211 1.96 0.84 -7.75
C PHE A 211 3.44 0.90 -7.39
N ASP A 212 4.10 2.04 -7.65
CA ASP A 212 5.48 2.24 -7.23
C ASP A 212 5.53 2.38 -5.71
N ARG A 213 6.55 1.81 -5.13
CA ARG A 213 6.74 1.82 -3.69
C ARG A 213 6.87 3.25 -3.18
N PHE A 214 6.10 3.59 -2.14
CA PHE A 214 6.13 4.92 -1.48
C PHE A 214 5.74 6.10 -2.37
N TYR A 215 5.20 5.83 -3.55
CA TYR A 215 4.68 6.90 -4.38
C TYR A 215 3.49 7.56 -3.69
N ARG A 216 3.56 8.87 -3.54
CA ARG A 216 2.48 9.71 -3.02
C ARG A 216 2.34 10.93 -3.92
N THR A 217 1.12 11.24 -4.30
CA THR A 217 0.85 12.45 -5.08
C THR A 217 1.15 13.70 -4.25
N ASP A 218 1.54 14.82 -4.89
CA ASP A 218 1.83 16.09 -4.21
C ASP A 218 0.65 16.58 -3.35
N ALA A 219 -0.58 16.32 -3.81
CA ALA A 219 -1.80 16.64 -3.06
C ALA A 219 -1.94 15.83 -1.76
N SER A 220 -1.40 14.61 -1.69
CA SER A 220 -1.45 13.76 -0.51
C SER A 220 -0.36 14.07 0.53
N ARG A 221 0.73 14.76 0.13
CA ARG A 221 1.77 15.25 1.05
C ARG A 221 1.30 16.41 1.92
N ASN A 222 0.34 17.19 1.43
CA ASN A 222 -0.20 18.38 2.13
C ASN A 222 -1.45 18.08 2.98
N SER A 223 -1.91 16.82 3.05
CA SER A 223 -3.16 16.42 3.72
C SER A 223 -2.93 15.67 5.05
N SER A 224 -1.71 15.68 5.57
CA SER A 224 -1.35 15.02 6.84
C SER A 224 -1.12 16.01 7.97
#